data_f390b54421951f4fa41629c67b552d7b
#
_entry.id   f390b54421951f4fa41629c67b552d7b
#
_cell.length_a   1.000
_cell.length_b   1.000
_cell.length_c   1.000
_cell.angle_alpha   90.00
_cell.angle_beta   90.00
_cell.angle_gamma   90.00
#
_symmetry.space_group_name_H-M   'P 1'
#
loop_
_entity.id
_entity.type
_entity.pdbx_description
1 polymer ?
#
loop_
_entity_poly.entity_id
_entity_poly.type
_entity_poly.pdbx_seq_one_letter_code
_entity_poly.pdbx_strand_id
1 'polypeptide(L)'
;MNQIDHLNDQDSKDVELKEVFFILFRNSKIIFISIFTSIILVILYSSLLTKSYTSTSSVLIEQEQTDISSIFALGDRSETNFLLNEIEILKSRNIRHKTIEKLYRNHYNDLILFGTKRPEYTWLGSVARNIWVNLKNNGETYELDTFEKFIKTPIYTISMNHLNSNIFIANPRKTDIINVSYRSKSPTEAALILDTLINTYQEADQQWAA
;
A
#
# COMPACT_ATOMS: atom_id res chain seq x y z
N MET A 1 -4.20 81.58 -2.00
CA MET A 1 -5.47 81.03 -1.60
C MET A 1 -5.96 80.12 -2.74
N ASN A 2 -5.36 78.94 -2.87
CA ASN A 2 -5.67 77.96 -3.89
C ASN A 2 -5.97 76.64 -3.21
N GLN A 3 -7.20 76.23 -3.31
CA GLN A 3 -7.64 74.89 -2.96
C GLN A 3 -7.08 73.91 -4.03
N ILE A 4 -6.27 73.03 -3.59
CA ILE A 4 -5.87 71.90 -4.37
C ILE A 4 -6.92 70.84 -4.13
N ASP A 5 -7.77 70.67 -5.13
CA ASP A 5 -8.69 69.50 -5.25
C ASP A 5 -7.86 68.22 -5.30
N HIS A 6 -7.85 67.49 -4.23
CA HIS A 6 -7.47 66.12 -4.25
C HIS A 6 -8.57 65.31 -4.97
N LEU A 7 -8.44 65.21 -6.26
CA LEU A 7 -9.16 64.21 -7.03
C LEU A 7 -8.65 62.87 -6.58
N ASN A 8 -9.41 62.28 -5.67
CA ASN A 8 -9.26 60.91 -5.24
C ASN A 8 -9.75 59.99 -6.38
N ASP A 9 -8.84 59.73 -7.28
CA ASP A 9 -9.06 58.78 -8.35
C ASP A 9 -8.95 57.35 -7.83
N GLN A 10 -9.88 56.98 -6.97
CA GLN A 10 -10.19 55.59 -6.67
C GLN A 10 -11.13 55.09 -7.74
N ASP A 11 -10.58 54.94 -8.93
CA ASP A 11 -11.17 54.10 -9.97
C ASP A 11 -11.04 52.62 -9.50
N SER A 12 -11.79 52.30 -8.47
CA SER A 12 -12.09 50.92 -8.11
C SER A 12 -12.86 50.38 -9.31
N LYS A 13 -12.13 49.69 -10.18
CA LYS A 13 -12.72 48.88 -11.25
C LYS A 13 -13.55 47.80 -10.59
N ASP A 14 -14.72 48.16 -10.15
CA ASP A 14 -15.76 47.18 -9.88
C ASP A 14 -16.04 46.53 -11.23
N VAL A 15 -15.33 45.39 -11.46
CA VAL A 15 -15.58 44.56 -12.64
C VAL A 15 -17.03 44.15 -12.55
N GLU A 16 -17.89 44.80 -13.30
CA GLU A 16 -19.31 44.51 -13.28
C GLU A 16 -19.47 43.03 -13.64
N LEU A 17 -20.13 42.25 -12.77
CA LEU A 17 -20.40 40.84 -12.99
C LEU A 17 -20.93 40.55 -14.39
N LYS A 18 -21.65 41.52 -14.99
CA LYS A 18 -22.11 41.46 -16.38
C LYS A 18 -20.98 41.38 -17.40
N GLU A 19 -19.88 42.13 -17.21
CA GLU A 19 -18.74 42.07 -18.13
C GLU A 19 -18.04 40.73 -18.07
N VAL A 20 -17.88 40.17 -16.88
CA VAL A 20 -17.31 38.82 -16.70
C VAL A 20 -18.19 37.78 -17.39
N PHE A 21 -19.50 37.84 -17.22
CA PHE A 21 -20.43 36.96 -17.92
C PHE A 21 -20.36 37.11 -19.43
N PHE A 22 -20.28 38.34 -19.93
CA PHE A 22 -20.20 38.58 -21.38
C PHE A 22 -18.90 38.03 -21.97
N ILE A 23 -17.76 38.19 -21.30
CA ILE A 23 -16.47 37.61 -21.70
C ILE A 23 -16.52 36.08 -21.69
N LEU A 24 -17.12 35.48 -20.66
CA LEU A 24 -17.32 34.03 -20.54
C LEU A 24 -18.18 33.49 -21.71
N PHE A 25 -19.30 34.13 -22.00
CA PHE A 25 -20.17 33.71 -23.09
C PHE A 25 -19.52 33.89 -24.47
N ARG A 26 -18.79 34.98 -24.69
CA ARG A 26 -18.07 35.21 -25.93
C ARG A 26 -17.00 34.16 -26.22
N ASN A 27 -16.34 33.65 -25.18
CA ASN A 27 -15.29 32.65 -25.29
C ASN A 27 -15.76 31.24 -24.86
N SER A 28 -17.08 31.01 -24.80
CA SER A 28 -17.65 29.75 -24.30
C SER A 28 -17.09 28.49 -24.97
N LYS A 29 -16.83 28.54 -26.29
CA LYS A 29 -16.25 27.43 -27.05
C LYS A 29 -14.88 26.99 -26.49
N ILE A 30 -14.02 27.97 -26.18
CA ILE A 30 -12.67 27.70 -25.62
C ILE A 30 -12.79 27.09 -24.23
N ILE A 31 -13.71 27.66 -23.43
CA ILE A 31 -13.96 27.17 -22.06
C ILE A 31 -14.50 25.74 -22.10
N PHE A 32 -15.48 25.44 -22.96
CA PHE A 32 -16.01 24.08 -23.10
C PHE A 32 -14.94 23.07 -23.57
N ILE A 33 -14.11 23.46 -24.55
CA ILE A 33 -13.01 22.59 -25.02
C ILE A 33 -12.01 22.35 -23.90
N SER A 34 -11.64 23.36 -23.12
CA SER A 34 -10.71 23.23 -22.00
C SER A 34 -11.25 22.30 -20.92
N ILE A 35 -12.52 22.46 -20.53
CA ILE A 35 -13.17 21.59 -19.55
C ILE A 35 -13.23 20.16 -20.06
N PHE A 36 -13.65 19.97 -21.32
CA PHE A 36 -13.77 18.63 -21.91
C PHE A 36 -12.40 17.93 -22.00
N THR A 37 -11.36 18.66 -22.41
CA THR A 37 -9.99 18.13 -22.45
C THR A 37 -9.50 17.75 -21.05
N SER A 38 -9.77 18.58 -20.04
CA SER A 38 -9.42 18.28 -18.64
C SER A 38 -10.12 17.02 -18.13
N ILE A 39 -11.40 16.84 -18.41
CA ILE A 39 -12.16 15.64 -18.02
C ILE A 39 -11.57 14.39 -18.68
N ILE A 40 -11.25 14.45 -19.98
CA ILE A 40 -10.62 13.31 -20.68
C ILE A 40 -9.27 12.96 -20.05
N LEU A 41 -8.43 13.95 -19.74
CA LEU A 41 -7.14 13.72 -19.09
C LEU A 41 -7.29 13.07 -17.73
N VAL A 42 -8.27 13.51 -16.92
CA VAL A 42 -8.55 12.91 -15.61
C VAL A 42 -9.01 11.45 -15.73
N ILE A 43 -9.90 11.17 -16.69
CA ILE A 43 -10.38 9.80 -16.94
C ILE A 43 -9.23 8.91 -17.40
N LEU A 44 -8.38 9.37 -18.31
CA LEU A 44 -7.20 8.64 -18.77
C LEU A 44 -6.23 8.37 -17.61
N TYR A 45 -5.92 9.39 -16.83
CA TYR A 45 -5.03 9.24 -15.65
C TYR A 45 -5.61 8.27 -14.62
N SER A 46 -6.89 8.41 -14.27
CA SER A 46 -7.57 7.53 -13.31
C SER A 46 -7.60 6.07 -13.78
N SER A 47 -7.72 5.86 -15.10
CA SER A 47 -7.73 4.51 -15.68
C SER A 47 -6.38 3.81 -15.65
N LEU A 48 -5.28 4.57 -15.60
CA LEU A 48 -3.92 4.01 -15.49
C LEU A 48 -3.55 3.62 -14.06
N LEU A 49 -4.27 4.13 -13.05
CA LEU A 49 -4.01 3.81 -11.66
C LEU A 49 -4.47 2.38 -11.33
N THR A 50 -3.59 1.61 -10.71
CA THR A 50 -3.93 0.29 -10.20
C THR A 50 -4.59 0.42 -8.83
N LYS A 51 -5.68 -0.32 -8.62
CA LYS A 51 -6.34 -0.42 -7.32
C LYS A 51 -5.39 -1.06 -6.30
N SER A 52 -5.50 -0.63 -5.04
CA SER A 52 -4.75 -1.18 -3.92
C SER A 52 -5.74 -1.62 -2.85
N TYR A 53 -5.58 -2.84 -2.38
CA TYR A 53 -6.42 -3.46 -1.36
C TYR A 53 -5.58 -3.75 -0.13
N THR A 54 -6.14 -3.50 1.05
CA THR A 54 -5.48 -3.78 2.32
C THR A 54 -6.32 -4.79 3.09
N SER A 55 -5.71 -5.91 3.44
CA SER A 55 -6.27 -6.85 4.40
C SER A 55 -5.69 -6.54 5.77
N THR A 56 -6.51 -6.65 6.82
CA THR A 56 -6.09 -6.40 8.22
C THR A 56 -6.59 -7.53 9.10
N SER A 57 -5.73 -7.99 9.98
CA SER A 57 -6.05 -8.97 11.03
C SER A 57 -5.51 -8.48 12.36
N SER A 58 -6.19 -8.85 13.44
CA SER A 58 -5.79 -8.53 14.81
C SER A 58 -5.35 -9.81 15.50
N VAL A 59 -4.16 -9.77 16.07
CA VAL A 59 -3.58 -10.88 16.86
C VAL A 59 -3.56 -10.45 18.31
N LEU A 60 -4.20 -11.23 19.17
CA LEU A 60 -4.10 -11.07 20.62
C LEU A 60 -2.82 -11.79 21.07
N ILE A 61 -1.97 -11.11 21.79
CA ILE A 61 -0.75 -11.65 22.38
C ILE A 61 -1.02 -11.84 23.86
N GLU A 62 -1.12 -13.09 24.27
CA GLU A 62 -1.23 -13.44 25.70
C GLU A 62 0.16 -13.67 26.27
N GLN A 63 0.49 -12.92 27.31
CA GLN A 63 1.70 -13.17 28.08
C GLN A 63 1.37 -14.26 29.10
N GLU A 64 2.00 -15.43 28.99
CA GLU A 64 1.97 -16.41 30.07
C GLU A 64 2.62 -15.76 31.31
N GLN A 65 1.78 -15.40 32.28
CA GLN A 65 2.24 -14.93 33.59
C GLN A 65 2.88 -16.10 34.33
N THR A 66 4.16 -16.24 34.18
CA THR A 66 4.92 -17.04 35.15
C THR A 66 4.85 -16.31 36.49
N ASP A 67 4.35 -16.97 37.51
CA ASP A 67 4.07 -16.44 38.87
C ASP A 67 5.22 -15.65 39.52
N ILE A 68 6.41 -15.72 38.96
CA ILE A 68 7.61 -15.05 39.47
C ILE A 68 7.65 -13.55 39.02
N SER A 69 7.01 -13.17 37.92
CA SER A 69 7.02 -11.79 37.43
C SER A 69 6.10 -10.86 38.25
N SER A 70 5.11 -11.40 38.93
CA SER A 70 4.20 -10.66 39.81
C SER A 70 4.89 -10.11 41.07
N ILE A 71 6.03 -10.69 41.47
CA ILE A 71 6.79 -10.25 42.66
C ILE A 71 7.70 -9.06 42.36
N PHE A 72 8.09 -8.86 41.11
CA PHE A 72 8.92 -7.77 40.66
C PHE A 72 8.15 -6.81 39.74
N ALA A 73 6.89 -6.54 40.06
CA ALA A 73 6.05 -5.56 39.32
C ALA A 73 6.68 -4.15 39.31
N LEU A 74 7.74 -4.02 38.54
CA LEU A 74 8.17 -2.74 37.97
C LEU A 74 7.27 -2.49 36.74
N GLY A 75 6.04 -2.08 37.06
CA GLY A 75 4.93 -1.87 36.16
C GLY A 75 5.25 -1.29 34.79
N ASP A 76 4.28 -1.39 33.88
CA ASP A 76 4.10 -0.67 32.59
C ASP A 76 5.25 -0.79 31.54
N ARG A 77 6.51 -0.87 31.95
CA ARG A 77 7.67 -1.04 31.05
C ARG A 77 7.88 -2.47 30.56
N SER A 78 7.50 -3.46 31.36
CA SER A 78 7.67 -4.88 31.01
C SER A 78 6.72 -5.30 29.90
N GLU A 79 5.46 -4.93 29.98
CA GLU A 79 4.42 -5.24 28.98
C GLU A 79 4.70 -4.56 27.64
N THR A 80 5.09 -3.29 27.69
CA THR A 80 5.43 -2.55 26.47
C THR A 80 6.64 -3.15 25.74
N ASN A 81 7.64 -3.62 26.49
CA ASN A 81 8.83 -4.24 25.89
C ASN A 81 8.51 -5.61 25.29
N PHE A 82 7.62 -6.38 25.91
CA PHE A 82 7.19 -7.68 25.39
C PHE A 82 6.49 -7.50 24.04
N LEU A 83 5.51 -6.62 23.93
CA LEU A 83 4.80 -6.35 22.68
C LEU A 83 5.72 -5.80 21.58
N LEU A 84 6.70 -4.98 21.95
CA LEU A 84 7.70 -4.50 20.99
C LEU A 84 8.55 -5.66 20.46
N ASN A 85 8.93 -6.61 21.30
CA ASN A 85 9.66 -7.80 20.87
C ASN A 85 8.81 -8.64 19.92
N GLU A 86 7.53 -8.85 20.20
CA GLU A 86 6.62 -9.59 19.32
C GLU A 86 6.46 -8.91 17.95
N ILE A 87 6.35 -7.58 17.93
CA ILE A 87 6.33 -6.81 16.69
C ILE A 87 7.64 -7.01 15.90
N GLU A 88 8.80 -6.99 16.57
CA GLU A 88 10.08 -7.21 15.91
C GLU A 88 10.22 -8.65 15.40
N ILE A 89 9.71 -9.64 16.12
CA ILE A 89 9.65 -11.04 15.69
C ILE A 89 8.79 -11.17 14.43
N LEU A 90 7.58 -10.57 14.42
CA LEU A 90 6.70 -10.54 13.24
C LEU A 90 7.37 -9.87 12.04
N LYS A 91 8.16 -8.82 12.27
CA LYS A 91 8.93 -8.12 11.23
C LYS A 91 10.22 -8.84 10.87
N SER A 92 10.59 -9.91 11.56
CA SER A 92 11.88 -10.56 11.35
C SER A 92 12.01 -11.13 9.94
N ARG A 93 13.25 -11.19 9.47
CA ARG A 93 13.56 -11.80 8.17
C ARG A 93 13.19 -13.28 8.13
N ASN A 94 13.29 -13.96 9.26
CA ASN A 94 13.01 -15.39 9.37
C ASN A 94 11.52 -15.68 9.11
N ILE A 95 10.61 -14.94 9.74
CA ILE A 95 9.17 -15.09 9.53
C ILE A 95 8.82 -14.80 8.07
N ARG A 96 9.34 -13.72 7.50
CA ARG A 96 9.11 -13.40 6.08
C ARG A 96 9.65 -14.49 5.13
N HIS A 97 10.81 -15.05 5.42
CA HIS A 97 11.40 -16.13 4.63
C HIS A 97 10.50 -17.37 4.64
N LYS A 98 10.10 -17.82 5.84
CA LYS A 98 9.19 -18.97 6.01
C LYS A 98 7.82 -18.70 5.33
N THR A 99 7.32 -17.48 5.42
CA THR A 99 6.07 -17.07 4.75
C THR A 99 6.19 -17.18 3.24
N ILE A 100 7.29 -16.67 2.65
CA ILE A 100 7.54 -16.77 1.22
C ILE A 100 7.72 -18.22 0.79
N GLU A 101 8.38 -19.05 1.60
CA GLU A 101 8.54 -20.47 1.33
C GLU A 101 7.18 -21.18 1.24
N LYS A 102 6.28 -20.95 2.21
CA LYS A 102 4.93 -21.52 2.19
C LYS A 102 4.11 -21.05 0.99
N LEU A 103 4.16 -19.74 0.71
CA LEU A 103 3.47 -19.16 -0.45
C LEU A 103 4.02 -19.71 -1.78
N TYR A 104 5.33 -19.88 -1.87
CA TYR A 104 5.97 -20.46 -3.06
C TYR A 104 5.52 -21.90 -3.30
N ARG A 105 5.52 -22.74 -2.26
CA ARG A 105 5.14 -24.16 -2.36
C ARG A 105 3.68 -24.36 -2.75
N ASN A 106 2.78 -23.50 -2.26
CA ASN A 106 1.34 -23.71 -2.40
C ASN A 106 0.68 -22.84 -3.48
N HIS A 107 1.22 -21.64 -3.73
CA HIS A 107 0.52 -20.59 -4.49
C HIS A 107 1.42 -19.85 -5.49
N TYR A 108 2.55 -20.44 -5.92
CA TYR A 108 3.51 -19.75 -6.78
C TYR A 108 2.88 -19.14 -8.04
N ASN A 109 2.01 -19.88 -8.72
CA ASN A 109 1.40 -19.44 -9.97
C ASN A 109 0.26 -18.42 -9.79
N ASP A 110 -0.27 -18.27 -8.59
CA ASP A 110 -1.49 -17.52 -8.31
C ASP A 110 -1.23 -16.12 -7.74
N LEU A 111 0.03 -15.79 -7.44
CA LEU A 111 0.38 -14.57 -6.73
C LEU A 111 1.08 -13.54 -7.63
N ILE A 112 0.64 -12.28 -7.47
CA ILE A 112 1.30 -11.12 -8.07
C ILE A 112 2.68 -10.90 -7.43
N LEU A 113 2.84 -11.31 -6.16
CA LEU A 113 4.08 -11.21 -5.39
C LEU A 113 5.27 -11.82 -6.13
N PHE A 114 5.08 -12.94 -6.81
CA PHE A 114 6.13 -13.62 -7.58
C PHE A 114 6.20 -13.17 -9.06
N GLY A 115 5.31 -12.27 -9.47
CA GLY A 115 5.22 -11.81 -10.86
C GLY A 115 4.56 -12.82 -11.82
N THR A 116 4.10 -13.96 -11.32
CA THR A 116 3.43 -15.01 -12.10
C THR A 116 2.01 -14.64 -12.48
N LYS A 117 1.27 -14.01 -11.56
CA LYS A 117 -0.04 -13.46 -11.84
C LYS A 117 0.03 -11.96 -12.10
N ARG A 118 -0.79 -11.46 -12.99
CA ARG A 118 -0.89 -10.03 -13.29
C ARG A 118 -2.02 -9.40 -12.49
N PRO A 119 -1.83 -8.15 -11.97
CA PRO A 119 -2.92 -7.42 -11.33
C PRO A 119 -4.03 -7.13 -12.35
N GLU A 120 -5.26 -7.09 -11.85
CA GLU A 120 -6.40 -6.71 -12.67
C GLU A 120 -6.33 -5.20 -12.95
N TYR A 121 -6.21 -4.85 -14.23
CA TYR A 121 -6.28 -3.48 -14.70
C TYR A 121 -7.67 -3.16 -15.20
N THR A 122 -8.03 -1.89 -15.20
CA THR A 122 -9.18 -1.41 -15.98
C THR A 122 -8.93 -1.71 -17.47
N TRP A 123 -10.02 -1.79 -18.27
CA TRP A 123 -9.90 -2.13 -19.69
C TRP A 123 -8.92 -1.22 -20.47
N LEU A 124 -8.90 0.09 -20.18
CA LEU A 124 -7.96 1.04 -20.78
C LEU A 124 -6.51 0.78 -20.31
N GLY A 125 -6.33 0.49 -19.03
CA GLY A 125 -5.03 0.13 -18.47
C GLY A 125 -4.47 -1.16 -19.08
N SER A 126 -5.32 -2.13 -19.41
CA SER A 126 -4.90 -3.37 -20.07
C SER A 126 -4.43 -3.13 -21.50
N VAL A 127 -5.10 -2.25 -22.24
CA VAL A 127 -4.71 -1.88 -23.63
C VAL A 127 -3.38 -1.14 -23.63
N ALA A 128 -3.22 -0.11 -22.79
CA ALA A 128 -1.99 0.66 -22.71
C ALA A 128 -0.78 -0.22 -22.32
N ARG A 129 -0.99 -1.16 -21.40
CA ARG A 129 0.05 -2.09 -20.98
C ARG A 129 0.39 -3.11 -22.05
N ASN A 130 -0.59 -3.66 -22.79
CA ASN A 130 -0.32 -4.61 -23.87
C ASN A 130 0.56 -4.00 -24.96
N ILE A 131 0.35 -2.72 -25.26
CA ILE A 131 1.21 -1.97 -26.18
C ILE A 131 2.63 -1.87 -25.59
N TRP A 132 2.75 -1.56 -24.30
CA TRP A 132 4.05 -1.40 -23.63
C TRP A 132 4.81 -2.71 -23.46
N VAL A 133 4.12 -3.80 -23.13
CA VAL A 133 4.71 -5.15 -22.99
C VAL A 133 5.19 -5.68 -24.33
N ASN A 134 4.46 -5.46 -25.42
CA ASN A 134 4.89 -5.85 -26.77
C ASN A 134 6.16 -5.10 -27.22
N LEU A 135 6.39 -3.89 -26.69
CA LEU A 135 7.60 -3.11 -26.96
C LEU A 135 8.80 -3.56 -26.10
N LYS A 136 8.57 -4.24 -24.98
CA LYS A 136 9.61 -4.60 -23.99
C LYS A 136 9.77 -6.11 -23.82
N ASN A 137 9.47 -6.93 -24.81
CA ASN A 137 9.54 -8.39 -24.73
C ASN A 137 10.98 -8.88 -24.46
N ASN A 138 11.30 -9.09 -23.18
CA ASN A 138 12.37 -9.98 -22.71
C ASN A 138 11.90 -10.59 -21.37
N GLY A 139 10.88 -11.45 -21.43
CA GLY A 139 10.46 -12.25 -20.29
C GLY A 139 11.29 -13.52 -20.22
N GLU A 140 12.31 -13.55 -19.40
CA GLU A 140 12.94 -14.79 -19.00
C GLU A 140 11.94 -15.57 -18.15
N THR A 141 11.45 -16.68 -18.70
CA THR A 141 10.62 -17.63 -17.97
C THR A 141 11.58 -18.55 -17.21
N TYR A 142 11.69 -18.33 -15.90
CA TYR A 142 12.47 -19.21 -15.05
C TYR A 142 11.64 -20.47 -14.75
N GLU A 143 12.06 -21.62 -15.26
CA GLU A 143 11.58 -22.92 -14.79
C GLU A 143 12.22 -23.20 -13.42
N LEU A 144 11.44 -23.00 -12.36
CA LEU A 144 11.91 -23.11 -10.98
C LEU A 144 11.30 -24.38 -10.34
N ASP A 145 11.99 -25.49 -10.46
CA ASP A 145 11.54 -26.77 -9.88
C ASP A 145 11.69 -26.85 -8.36
N THR A 146 12.54 -26.03 -7.75
CA THR A 146 12.88 -26.16 -6.33
C THR A 146 13.02 -24.79 -5.66
N PHE A 147 12.53 -24.68 -4.41
CA PHE A 147 12.64 -23.44 -3.61
C PHE A 147 14.09 -22.98 -3.41
N GLU A 148 15.05 -23.93 -3.31
CA GLU A 148 16.48 -23.59 -3.20
C GLU A 148 17.03 -22.86 -4.43
N LYS A 149 16.54 -23.20 -5.62
CA LYS A 149 16.89 -22.46 -6.84
C LYS A 149 16.22 -21.08 -6.84
N PHE A 150 14.96 -21.00 -6.36
CA PHE A 150 14.21 -19.76 -6.27
C PHE A 150 14.90 -18.73 -5.36
N ILE A 151 15.43 -19.12 -4.21
CA ILE A 151 16.14 -18.23 -3.27
C ILE A 151 17.32 -17.52 -3.94
N LYS A 152 17.96 -18.14 -4.92
CA LYS A 152 19.11 -17.56 -5.66
C LYS A 152 18.68 -16.61 -6.77
N THR A 153 17.39 -16.49 -7.05
CA THR A 153 16.88 -15.61 -8.10
C THR A 153 16.66 -14.17 -7.61
N PRO A 154 16.74 -13.19 -8.53
CA PRO A 154 16.36 -11.80 -8.20
C PRO A 154 14.90 -11.69 -7.73
N ILE A 155 14.01 -12.58 -8.23
CA ILE A 155 12.59 -12.60 -7.89
C ILE A 155 12.38 -12.79 -6.38
N TYR A 156 13.14 -13.69 -5.75
CA TYR A 156 13.09 -13.87 -4.29
C TYR A 156 13.41 -12.58 -3.54
N THR A 157 14.47 -11.89 -3.93
CA THR A 157 14.86 -10.62 -3.27
C THR A 157 13.80 -9.55 -3.47
N ILE A 158 13.23 -9.45 -4.68
CA ILE A 158 12.14 -8.53 -4.99
C ILE A 158 10.90 -8.85 -4.14
N SER A 159 10.54 -10.14 -4.05
CA SER A 159 9.39 -10.60 -3.26
C SER A 159 9.58 -10.33 -1.76
N MET A 160 10.79 -10.56 -1.21
CA MET A 160 11.13 -10.22 0.17
C MET A 160 11.00 -8.73 0.45
N ASN A 161 11.50 -7.89 -0.42
CA ASN A 161 11.41 -6.44 -0.29
C ASN A 161 9.97 -5.95 -0.45
N HIS A 162 9.23 -6.52 -1.39
CA HIS A 162 7.81 -6.19 -1.59
C HIS A 162 6.99 -6.57 -0.36
N LEU A 163 7.21 -7.76 0.21
CA LEU A 163 6.55 -8.20 1.43
C LEU A 163 6.86 -7.24 2.58
N ASN A 164 8.14 -6.90 2.77
CA ASN A 164 8.56 -5.98 3.83
C ASN A 164 7.95 -4.57 3.71
N SER A 165 7.85 -4.05 2.49
CA SER A 165 7.36 -2.69 2.25
C SER A 165 5.84 -2.57 2.35
N ASN A 166 5.10 -3.68 2.26
CA ASN A 166 3.64 -3.69 2.23
C ASN A 166 3.01 -4.31 3.49
N ILE A 167 3.83 -4.78 4.45
CA ILE A 167 3.37 -5.18 5.78
C ILE A 167 3.39 -3.95 6.69
N PHE A 168 2.27 -3.69 7.36
CA PHE A 168 2.11 -2.66 8.38
C PHE A 168 1.68 -3.31 9.67
N ILE A 169 2.45 -3.08 10.73
CA ILE A 169 2.19 -3.65 12.06
C ILE A 169 2.06 -2.50 13.03
N ALA A 170 0.96 -2.44 13.75
CA ALA A 170 0.66 -1.39 14.71
C ALA A 170 0.01 -1.98 15.96
N ASN A 171 0.39 -1.46 17.12
CA ASN A 171 -0.31 -1.71 18.38
C ASN A 171 -1.25 -0.53 18.65
N PRO A 172 -2.57 -0.71 18.61
CA PRO A 172 -3.51 0.35 18.90
C PRO A 172 -3.57 0.58 20.41
N ARG A 173 -3.22 1.78 20.85
CA ARG A 173 -3.48 2.31 22.21
C ARG A 173 -2.89 1.48 23.34
N LYS A 174 -1.72 0.90 23.19
CA LYS A 174 -1.07 0.07 24.25
C LYS A 174 -1.97 -1.06 24.75
N THR A 175 -2.63 -1.75 23.87
CA THR A 175 -3.39 -2.97 24.17
C THR A 175 -2.55 -4.19 23.84
N ASP A 176 -2.93 -5.37 24.36
CA ASP A 176 -2.31 -6.65 24.01
C ASP A 176 -2.63 -7.12 22.59
N ILE A 177 -3.22 -6.25 21.81
CA ILE A 177 -3.61 -6.52 20.42
C ILE A 177 -2.60 -5.89 19.48
N ILE A 178 -2.11 -6.69 18.54
CA ILE A 178 -1.31 -6.23 17.40
C ILE A 178 -2.15 -6.31 16.15
N ASN A 179 -2.32 -5.18 15.47
CA ASN A 179 -2.93 -5.13 14.15
C ASN A 179 -1.88 -5.32 13.08
N VAL A 180 -2.03 -6.37 12.29
CA VAL A 180 -1.18 -6.68 11.15
C VAL A 180 -1.98 -6.43 9.88
N SER A 181 -1.43 -5.66 8.97
CA SER A 181 -2.07 -5.34 7.70
C SER A 181 -1.11 -5.59 6.56
N TYR A 182 -1.64 -6.08 5.45
CA TYR A 182 -0.88 -6.26 4.22
C TYR A 182 -1.60 -5.62 3.03
N ARG A 183 -0.83 -4.93 2.19
CA ARG A 183 -1.34 -4.24 1.01
C ARG A 183 -0.91 -4.94 -0.27
N SER A 184 -1.89 -5.27 -1.13
CA SER A 184 -1.65 -5.82 -2.47
C SER A 184 -2.55 -5.17 -3.52
N LYS A 185 -2.28 -5.47 -4.79
CA LYS A 185 -3.11 -5.09 -5.94
C LYS A 185 -4.29 -6.05 -6.16
N SER A 186 -4.36 -7.15 -5.42
CA SER A 186 -5.46 -8.12 -5.43
C SER A 186 -6.00 -8.32 -4.01
N PRO A 187 -7.33 -8.29 -3.80
CA PRO A 187 -7.92 -8.51 -2.48
C PRO A 187 -7.69 -9.93 -1.96
N THR A 188 -7.78 -10.92 -2.86
CA THR A 188 -7.55 -12.33 -2.51
C THR A 188 -6.09 -12.57 -2.11
N GLU A 189 -5.16 -11.98 -2.82
CA GLU A 189 -3.74 -12.05 -2.50
C GLU A 189 -3.42 -11.35 -1.17
N ALA A 190 -4.00 -10.18 -0.92
CA ALA A 190 -3.79 -9.47 0.33
C ALA A 190 -4.23 -10.31 1.54
N ALA A 191 -5.38 -10.97 1.44
CA ALA A 191 -5.90 -11.85 2.49
C ALA A 191 -5.02 -13.10 2.66
N LEU A 192 -4.66 -13.77 1.56
CA LEU A 192 -3.87 -15.00 1.58
C LEU A 192 -2.47 -14.79 2.18
N ILE A 193 -1.79 -13.71 1.75
CA ILE A 193 -0.45 -13.40 2.27
C ILE A 193 -0.51 -13.08 3.76
N LEU A 194 -1.50 -12.28 4.18
CA LEU A 194 -1.67 -11.94 5.59
C LEU A 194 -1.96 -13.17 6.43
N ASP A 195 -2.87 -14.04 6.00
CA ASP A 195 -3.21 -15.28 6.69
C ASP A 195 -1.98 -16.19 6.81
N THR A 196 -1.25 -16.39 5.71
CA THR A 196 -0.02 -17.20 5.72
C THR A 196 1.05 -16.61 6.65
N LEU A 197 1.18 -15.29 6.71
CA LEU A 197 2.12 -14.61 7.61
C LEU A 197 1.77 -14.86 9.08
N ILE A 198 0.49 -14.70 9.44
CA ILE A 198 0.02 -14.90 10.82
C ILE A 198 0.17 -16.36 11.22
N ASN A 199 -0.24 -17.29 10.36
CA ASN A 199 -0.08 -18.73 10.63
C ASN A 199 1.40 -19.10 10.78
N THR A 200 2.29 -18.51 9.99
CA THR A 200 3.74 -18.75 10.10
C THR A 200 4.31 -18.20 11.41
N TYR A 201 3.82 -17.06 11.84
CA TYR A 201 4.19 -16.49 13.14
C TYR A 201 3.71 -17.37 14.29
N GLN A 202 2.45 -17.80 14.29
CA GLN A 202 1.88 -18.67 15.34
C GLN A 202 2.62 -20.01 15.45
N GLU A 203 2.97 -20.63 14.32
CA GLU A 203 3.78 -21.85 14.33
C GLU A 203 5.18 -21.62 14.88
N ALA A 204 5.79 -20.49 14.58
CA ALA A 204 7.11 -20.16 15.12
C ALA A 204 7.05 -19.89 16.63
N ASP A 205 6.02 -19.19 17.09
CA ASP A 205 5.78 -18.92 18.50
C ASP A 205 5.60 -20.22 19.31
N GLN A 206 4.77 -21.13 18.81
CA GLN A 206 4.59 -22.45 19.42
C GLN A 206 5.90 -23.29 19.47
N GLN A 207 6.76 -23.16 18.44
CA GLN A 207 8.06 -23.85 18.42
C GLN A 207 9.05 -23.29 19.45
N TRP A 208 8.93 -22.01 19.80
CA TRP A 208 9.79 -21.40 20.83
C TRP A 208 9.29 -21.63 22.24
N ALA A 209 7.99 -21.87 22.41
CA ALA A 209 7.37 -22.19 23.69
C ALA A 209 7.52 -23.68 24.10
N ALA A 210 7.88 -24.57 23.16
CA ALA A 210 8.07 -26.04 23.41
C ALA A 210 9.52 -26.38 23.78
#